data_2d59ca9d591db1944c55a0bb27cd051c
#
_entry.id   2d59ca9d591db1944c55a0bb27cd051c
#
_cell.length_a   1.000
_cell.length_b   1.000
_cell.length_c   1.000
_cell.angle_alpha   90.00
_cell.angle_beta   90.00
_cell.angle_gamma   90.00
#
_symmetry.space_group_name_H-M   'P 1'
#
loop_
_entity.id
_entity.type
_entity.pdbx_description
1 polymer ?
#
loop_
_entity_poly.entity_id
_entity_poly.type
_entity_poly.pdbx_seq_one_letter_code
_entity_poly.pdbx_strand_id
1 'polypeptide(L)'
;MRRAIKSLFLSKKNNNMPDINHLNNIVVQVRRDILRQVHKVNSGHPGGSLGCAEFLVALYQEIMDRKSTFQMDGIGEDLFFLSNGHISPVFYSVLARSGYFPVEELNPFRLLNT
;
A
#
# COMPACT_ATOMS: atom_id res chain seq x y z
N MET A 1 4.58 16.54 7.42
CA MET A 1 5.72 15.64 7.17
C MET A 1 6.80 15.69 8.24
N ARG A 2 7.30 16.87 8.58
CA ARG A 2 8.33 17.01 9.63
C ARG A 2 7.88 16.39 10.96
N ARG A 3 6.62 16.62 11.35
CA ARG A 3 6.05 16.07 12.58
C ARG A 3 5.94 14.55 12.53
N ALA A 4 5.53 14.00 11.39
CA ALA A 4 5.40 12.56 11.21
C ALA A 4 6.77 11.87 11.27
N ILE A 5 7.79 12.45 10.66
CA ILE A 5 9.14 11.91 10.70
C ILE A 5 9.67 11.89 12.13
N LYS A 6 9.45 12.97 12.89
CA LYS A 6 9.89 13.05 14.27
C LYS A 6 9.19 12.01 15.13
N SER A 7 7.87 11.87 14.98
CA SER A 7 7.09 10.89 15.70
C SER A 7 7.55 9.47 15.39
N LEU A 8 7.78 9.16 14.11
CA LEU A 8 8.27 7.87 13.67
C LEU A 8 9.63 7.57 14.28
N PHE A 9 10.55 8.53 14.26
CA PHE A 9 11.88 8.36 14.80
C PHE A 9 11.83 8.03 16.30
N LEU A 10 11.04 8.77 17.07
CA LEU A 10 10.91 8.55 18.51
C LEU A 10 10.28 7.18 18.79
N SER A 11 9.25 6.81 18.04
CA SER A 11 8.58 5.53 18.19
C SER A 11 9.54 4.38 17.89
N LYS A 12 10.30 4.45 16.80
CA LYS A 12 11.26 3.40 16.43
C LYS A 12 12.43 3.32 17.41
N LYS A 13 12.80 4.41 18.01
CA LYS A 13 13.84 4.44 19.04
C LYS A 13 13.41 3.67 20.28
N ASN A 14 12.12 3.77 20.65
CA ASN A 14 11.59 3.15 21.84
C ASN A 14 11.07 1.74 21.59
N ASN A 15 10.72 1.42 20.35
CA ASN A 15 10.25 0.13 19.94
C ASN A 15 11.37 -0.61 19.22
N ASN A 16 11.28 -1.91 19.19
CA ASN A 16 12.22 -2.73 18.47
C ASN A 16 12.09 -2.53 16.97
N MET A 17 13.00 -3.11 16.22
CA MET A 17 12.98 -3.10 14.77
C MET A 17 11.66 -3.66 14.24
N PRO A 18 11.25 -3.25 13.03
CA PRO A 18 10.07 -3.80 12.41
C PRO A 18 10.15 -5.32 12.28
N ASP A 19 9.01 -5.98 12.33
CA ASP A 19 8.92 -7.41 12.11
C ASP A 19 9.04 -7.70 10.61
N ILE A 20 10.25 -8.06 10.20
CA ILE A 20 10.54 -8.32 8.78
C ILE A 20 9.71 -9.49 8.25
N ASN A 21 9.48 -10.52 9.06
CA ASN A 21 8.67 -11.67 8.63
C ASN A 21 7.23 -11.24 8.35
N HIS A 22 6.66 -10.39 9.20
CA HIS A 22 5.33 -9.85 8.98
C HIS A 22 5.26 -9.02 7.68
N LEU A 23 6.24 -8.14 7.48
CA LEU A 23 6.30 -7.33 6.27
C LEU A 23 6.43 -8.19 5.02
N ASN A 24 7.27 -9.21 5.05
CA ASN A 24 7.45 -10.12 3.93
C ASN A 24 6.17 -10.89 3.61
N ASN A 25 5.41 -11.27 4.63
CA ASN A 25 4.12 -11.93 4.40
C ASN A 25 3.14 -11.01 3.68
N ILE A 26 3.11 -9.73 4.05
CA ILE A 26 2.28 -8.75 3.35
C ILE A 26 2.74 -8.57 1.90
N VAL A 27 4.05 -8.50 1.68
CA VAL A 27 4.61 -8.37 0.32
C VAL A 27 4.19 -9.55 -0.55
N VAL A 28 4.23 -10.77 -0.01
CA VAL A 28 3.79 -11.96 -0.76
C VAL A 28 2.32 -11.83 -1.16
N GLN A 29 1.46 -11.40 -0.24
CA GLN A 29 0.04 -11.23 -0.55
C GLN A 29 -0.18 -10.11 -1.58
N VAL A 30 0.55 -9.02 -1.46
CA VAL A 30 0.49 -7.92 -2.43
C VAL A 30 0.88 -8.41 -3.82
N ARG A 31 1.94 -9.19 -3.94
CA ARG A 31 2.36 -9.76 -5.22
C ARG A 31 1.28 -10.66 -5.83
N ARG A 32 0.65 -11.48 -5.00
CA ARG A 32 -0.46 -12.32 -5.45
C ARG A 32 -1.64 -11.47 -5.92
N ASP A 33 -1.96 -10.43 -5.18
CA ASP A 33 -3.04 -9.50 -5.54
C ASP A 33 -2.77 -8.84 -6.89
N ILE A 34 -1.54 -8.42 -7.14
CA ILE A 34 -1.16 -7.80 -8.41
C ILE A 34 -1.44 -8.76 -9.57
N LEU A 35 -1.01 -10.00 -9.44
CA LEU A 35 -1.21 -10.99 -10.49
C LEU A 35 -2.70 -11.30 -10.70
N ARG A 36 -3.47 -11.39 -9.61
CA ARG A 36 -4.91 -11.62 -9.68
C ARG A 36 -5.62 -10.47 -10.37
N GLN A 37 -5.28 -9.22 -10.01
CA GLN A 37 -5.88 -8.04 -10.62
C GLN A 37 -5.63 -8.00 -12.14
N VAL A 38 -4.38 -8.19 -12.54
CA VAL A 38 -4.00 -8.13 -13.94
C VAL A 38 -4.63 -9.28 -14.72
N HIS A 39 -4.63 -10.48 -14.17
CA HIS A 39 -5.22 -11.66 -14.80
C HIS A 39 -6.74 -11.52 -14.95
N LYS A 40 -7.41 -11.07 -13.88
CA LYS A 40 -8.88 -10.98 -13.84
C LYS A 40 -9.43 -10.07 -14.94
N VAL A 41 -8.76 -8.94 -15.17
CA VAL A 41 -9.23 -7.98 -16.19
C VAL A 41 -8.44 -8.11 -17.50
N ASN A 42 -7.48 -9.03 -17.56
CA ASN A 42 -6.62 -9.27 -18.72
C ASN A 42 -5.98 -7.97 -19.23
N SER A 43 -5.51 -7.15 -18.31
CA SER A 43 -4.96 -5.83 -18.60
C SER A 43 -3.98 -5.41 -17.51
N GLY A 44 -2.97 -4.62 -17.90
CA GLY A 44 -2.03 -4.03 -16.97
C GLY A 44 -0.60 -4.48 -17.19
N HIS A 45 0.28 -3.92 -16.37
CA HIS A 45 1.72 -4.15 -16.45
C HIS A 45 2.21 -4.70 -15.11
N PRO A 46 2.28 -6.04 -14.94
CA PRO A 46 2.62 -6.60 -13.63
C PRO A 46 4.05 -6.31 -13.19
N GLY A 47 5.00 -6.18 -14.12
CA GLY A 47 6.41 -6.00 -13.79
C GLY A 47 6.70 -4.79 -12.92
N GLY A 48 6.18 -3.63 -13.30
CA GLY A 48 6.36 -2.40 -12.54
C GLY A 48 5.75 -2.48 -11.15
N SER A 49 4.54 -3.04 -11.07
CA SER A 49 3.86 -3.23 -9.79
C SER A 49 4.62 -4.18 -8.89
N LEU A 50 5.06 -5.32 -9.42
CA LEU A 50 5.82 -6.29 -8.64
C LEU A 50 7.13 -5.69 -8.11
N GLY A 51 7.79 -4.85 -8.90
CA GLY A 51 9.03 -4.20 -8.51
C GLY A 51 8.88 -3.17 -7.39
N CYS A 52 7.68 -2.64 -7.18
CA CYS A 52 7.41 -1.64 -6.15
C CYS A 52 6.77 -2.21 -4.89
N ALA A 53 6.53 -3.53 -4.82
CA ALA A 53 5.79 -4.12 -3.70
C ALA A 53 6.47 -3.88 -2.36
N GLU A 54 7.77 -4.14 -2.24
CA GLU A 54 8.50 -3.97 -0.99
C GLU A 54 8.49 -2.51 -0.54
N PHE A 55 8.75 -1.60 -1.46
CA PHE A 55 8.80 -0.18 -1.16
C PHE A 55 7.47 0.31 -0.61
N LEU A 56 6.36 0.01 -1.29
CA LEU A 56 5.06 0.52 -0.88
C LEU A 56 4.54 -0.16 0.38
N VAL A 57 4.81 -1.46 0.57
CA VAL A 57 4.45 -2.14 1.82
C VAL A 57 5.20 -1.51 3.00
N ALA A 58 6.50 -1.30 2.87
CA ALA A 58 7.28 -0.68 3.94
C ALA A 58 6.76 0.73 4.25
N LEU A 59 6.45 1.51 3.20
CA LEU A 59 5.94 2.87 3.36
C LEU A 59 4.64 2.90 4.16
N TYR A 60 3.67 2.09 3.78
CA TYR A 60 2.35 2.11 4.41
C TYR A 60 2.29 1.38 5.75
N GLN A 61 3.09 0.35 5.95
CA GLN A 61 3.05 -0.43 7.19
C GLN A 61 3.95 0.12 8.27
N GLU A 62 5.05 0.80 7.91
CA GLU A 62 6.07 1.17 8.88
C GLU A 62 6.43 2.66 8.90
N ILE A 63 6.38 3.34 7.77
CA ILE A 63 6.98 4.67 7.64
C ILE A 63 5.94 5.78 7.77
N MET A 64 4.82 5.66 7.07
CA MET A 64 3.81 6.72 7.03
C MET A 64 3.06 6.82 8.35
N ASP A 65 2.85 8.04 8.81
CA ASP A 65 1.90 8.36 9.88
C ASP A 65 0.53 8.50 9.23
N ARG A 66 -0.26 7.44 9.30
CA ARG A 66 -1.54 7.35 8.60
C ARG A 66 -2.63 6.73 9.47
N LYS A 67 -3.85 7.00 9.07
CA LYS A 67 -5.04 6.35 9.63
C LYS A 67 -5.58 5.37 8.60
N SER A 68 -6.20 4.30 9.06
CA SER A 68 -6.83 3.32 8.16
C SER A 68 -8.17 3.82 7.61
N THR A 69 -8.72 4.88 8.18
CA THR A 69 -9.96 5.50 7.71
C THR A 69 -9.61 6.73 6.89
N PHE A 70 -10.06 6.75 5.64
CA PHE A 70 -9.78 7.87 4.73
C PHE A 70 -10.46 9.14 5.22
N GLN A 71 -9.70 10.23 5.24
CA GLN A 71 -10.20 11.57 5.56
C GLN A 71 -9.86 12.51 4.41
N MET A 72 -10.85 13.22 3.92
CA MET A 72 -10.65 14.12 2.78
C MET A 72 -9.67 15.26 3.08
N ASP A 73 -9.62 15.70 4.32
CA ASP A 73 -8.74 16.80 4.72
C ASP A 73 -7.29 16.38 4.95
N GLY A 74 -7.04 15.08 5.19
CA GLY A 74 -5.70 14.57 5.45
C GLY A 74 -5.04 15.11 6.70
N ILE A 75 -5.79 15.75 7.59
CA ILE A 75 -5.22 16.37 8.78
C ILE A 75 -4.70 15.32 9.74
N GLY A 76 -3.45 15.49 10.15
CA GLY A 76 -2.82 14.59 11.12
C GLY A 76 -2.25 13.32 10.51
N GLU A 77 -2.12 13.24 9.20
CA GLU A 77 -1.53 12.07 8.57
C GLU A 77 -0.68 12.43 7.36
N ASP A 78 0.24 11.54 7.01
CA ASP A 78 1.05 11.67 5.80
C ASP A 78 0.24 11.27 4.58
N LEU A 79 0.52 11.94 3.47
CA LEU A 79 -0.15 11.69 2.20
C LEU A 79 0.85 11.15 1.18
N PHE A 80 0.39 10.23 0.36
CA PHE A 80 1.17 9.68 -0.73
C PHE A 80 0.45 9.93 -2.05
N PHE A 81 1.18 10.43 -3.04
CA PHE A 81 0.65 10.69 -4.38
C PHE A 81 1.37 9.82 -5.39
N LEU A 82 0.60 9.03 -6.13
CA LEU A 82 1.13 8.17 -7.17
C LEU A 82 0.86 8.78 -8.54
N SER A 83 1.90 9.25 -9.22
CA SER A 83 1.77 9.80 -10.57
C SER A 83 1.86 8.73 -11.66
N ASN A 84 2.47 7.58 -11.36
CA ASN A 84 2.62 6.50 -12.32
C ASN A 84 1.40 5.58 -12.29
N GLY A 85 0.42 5.85 -13.16
CA GLY A 85 -0.80 5.05 -13.22
C GLY A 85 -0.58 3.61 -13.68
N HIS A 86 0.55 3.30 -14.31
CA HIS A 86 0.86 1.95 -14.76
C HIS A 86 1.06 0.98 -13.60
N ILE A 87 1.41 1.48 -12.42
CA ILE A 87 1.59 0.65 -11.23
C ILE A 87 0.42 0.74 -10.25
N SER A 88 -0.76 1.16 -10.73
CA SER A 88 -1.94 1.22 -9.87
C SER A 88 -2.30 -0.13 -9.21
N PRO A 89 -2.07 -1.31 -9.82
CA PRO A 89 -2.35 -2.57 -9.11
C PRO A 89 -1.64 -2.72 -7.78
N VAL A 90 -0.35 -2.38 -7.69
CA VAL A 90 0.36 -2.47 -6.41
C VAL A 90 -0.19 -1.46 -5.41
N PHE A 91 -0.51 -0.26 -5.86
CA PHE A 91 -1.05 0.76 -4.99
C PHE A 91 -2.40 0.34 -4.40
N TYR A 92 -3.31 -0.16 -5.22
CA TYR A 92 -4.62 -0.63 -4.75
C TYR A 92 -4.46 -1.80 -3.79
N SER A 93 -3.57 -2.75 -4.08
CA SER A 93 -3.33 -3.87 -3.19
C SER A 93 -2.81 -3.42 -1.83
N VAL A 94 -1.82 -2.51 -1.83
CA VAL A 94 -1.26 -2.00 -0.57
C VAL A 94 -2.32 -1.26 0.23
N LEU A 95 -3.17 -0.46 -0.41
CA LEU A 95 -4.26 0.23 0.28
C LEU A 95 -5.23 -0.76 0.91
N ALA A 96 -5.63 -1.80 0.18
CA ALA A 96 -6.53 -2.83 0.70
C ALA A 96 -5.90 -3.57 1.88
N ARG A 97 -4.65 -4.00 1.73
CA ARG A 97 -3.92 -4.71 2.81
C ARG A 97 -3.60 -3.82 4.00
N SER A 98 -3.73 -2.51 3.83
CA SER A 98 -3.54 -1.53 4.91
C SER A 98 -4.86 -1.12 5.58
N GLY A 99 -5.97 -1.72 5.17
CA GLY A 99 -7.25 -1.54 5.85
C GLY A 99 -8.16 -0.47 5.28
N TYR A 100 -7.82 0.13 4.14
CA TYR A 100 -8.65 1.21 3.57
C TYR A 100 -9.92 0.70 2.93
N PHE A 101 -9.91 -0.51 2.36
CA PHE A 101 -11.10 -1.14 1.80
C PHE A 101 -10.89 -2.66 1.74
N PRO A 102 -11.97 -3.46 1.57
CA PRO A 102 -11.84 -4.92 1.52
C PRO A 102 -11.04 -5.40 0.32
N VAL A 103 -10.22 -6.43 0.54
CA VAL A 103 -9.38 -7.02 -0.50
C VAL A 103 -10.22 -7.52 -1.68
N GLU A 104 -11.43 -7.97 -1.43
CA GLU A 104 -12.34 -8.47 -2.46
C GLU A 104 -12.64 -7.42 -3.54
N GLU A 105 -12.55 -6.15 -3.21
CA GLU A 105 -12.78 -5.06 -4.15
C GLU A 105 -11.66 -4.88 -5.17
N LEU A 106 -10.56 -5.59 -5.03
CA LEU A 106 -9.48 -5.57 -6.01
C LEU A 106 -9.85 -6.28 -7.31
N ASN A 107 -10.76 -7.24 -7.26
CA ASN A 107 -11.10 -8.08 -8.41
C ASN A 107 -11.65 -7.28 -9.61
N PRO A 108 -12.56 -6.31 -9.41
CA PRO A 108 -13.14 -5.57 -10.55
C PRO A 108 -12.35 -4.35 -10.98
N PHE A 109 -11.12 -4.24 -10.54
CA PHE A 109 -10.26 -3.13 -10.91
C PHE A 109 -10.20 -2.94 -12.43
N ARG A 110 -10.31 -1.68 -12.92
CA ARG A 110 -10.34 -1.32 -14.34
C ARG A 110 -11.57 -1.76 -15.13
N LEU A 111 -12.59 -2.34 -14.51
CA LEU A 111 -13.83 -2.62 -15.18
C LEU A 111 -14.73 -1.37 -15.20
N LEU A 112 -15.47 -1.18 -16.31
CA LEU A 112 -16.23 0.04 -16.52
C LEU A 112 -17.32 0.28 -15.49
N ASN A 113 -17.84 -0.75 -14.89
CA ASN A 113 -18.96 -0.67 -13.96
C ASN A 113 -18.53 -0.81 -12.49
N THR A 114 -17.30 -0.47 -12.18
CA THR A 114 -16.76 -0.63 -10.82
C THR A 114 -16.30 0.67 -10.18
#